data_9a36fad00e98f7a00a4cbb6887dbe5fa
#
_entry.id   9a36fad00e98f7a00a4cbb6887dbe5fa
#
_cell.length_a   1.000
_cell.length_b   1.000
_cell.length_c   1.000
_cell.angle_alpha   90.00
_cell.angle_beta   90.00
_cell.angle_gamma   90.00
#
_symmetry.space_group_name_H-M   'P 1'
#
loop_
_entity.id
_entity.type
_entity.pdbx_description
1 polymer ?
#
loop_
_entity_poly.entity_id
_entity_poly.type
_entity_poly.pdbx_seq_one_letter_code
_entity_poly.pdbx_strand_id
1 'polypeptide(L)'
;MKIAGRLRHFELVTRPIHPETRIALDRRWAELPAHAKTDNQLLGRCAVGCEGTHGVFPKCDLTCSPCYHSSDANKVRVDGDHTVGEVESQMRYLRSLRGPRAHAQLIGGEVSLLPAADHAAALLAMRSNGREPMSMTHGDFDYDYLLDVVLDADGKPRFSKVSFAAHFDSLMRGRRGAVRPRTEAELNPFREKFAQMFVDLQQQHGVHSYLAHNMTVTPSNLDQVAQTTRDVLEMPFDMMSFQPAAYIGDDRRWREDFGAVSIDAVWNRIEEGAGQTLPWQATQFGDPRCNRSTVGVRVDGRFAALLDPSDPRDLAARDRFLNHFGGMIFGDVPAWVLTVKIARALSAHPGDIGPLFALGSRILRRAGGLSRVLRGVVHGKVGFKTFVVHSFMDAAQVRPAWKLMQEGVASDDPLLKETQERLGACMYAMSHPEDGRLVPACVQHSVLDPVENAGLRMLLPLSPTPAISARPSGLTPVRRTGHPAKERL
;
A
#
# COMPACT_ATOMS: atom_id res chain seq x y z
N MET A 1 -30.65 -28.75 -6.15
CA MET A 1 -29.79 -27.75 -5.44
C MET A 1 -28.44 -27.48 -6.09
N LYS A 2 -27.66 -28.46 -6.59
CA LYS A 2 -26.31 -28.24 -7.15
C LYS A 2 -26.24 -27.37 -8.42
N ILE A 3 -27.21 -27.48 -9.35
CA ILE A 3 -27.22 -26.74 -10.63
C ILE A 3 -27.54 -25.26 -10.40
N ALA A 4 -28.59 -24.97 -9.64
CA ALA A 4 -28.98 -23.60 -9.33
C ALA A 4 -27.88 -22.83 -8.56
N GLY A 5 -27.17 -23.52 -7.66
CA GLY A 5 -26.01 -22.94 -6.96
C GLY A 5 -24.84 -22.62 -7.89
N ARG A 6 -24.56 -23.50 -8.87
CA ARG A 6 -23.52 -23.28 -9.89
C ARG A 6 -23.87 -22.11 -10.82
N LEU A 7 -25.11 -21.99 -11.24
CA LEU A 7 -25.57 -20.89 -12.07
C LEU A 7 -25.52 -19.57 -11.34
N ARG A 8 -25.92 -19.52 -10.07
CA ARG A 8 -25.82 -18.31 -9.23
C ARG A 8 -24.35 -17.91 -8.99
N HIS A 9 -23.46 -18.86 -8.74
CA HIS A 9 -22.03 -18.61 -8.61
C HIS A 9 -21.44 -18.06 -9.92
N PHE A 10 -21.73 -18.70 -11.07
CA PHE A 10 -21.30 -18.24 -12.39
C PHE A 10 -21.79 -16.82 -12.66
N GLU A 11 -23.07 -16.55 -12.39
CA GLU A 11 -23.65 -15.23 -12.56
C GLU A 11 -22.92 -14.17 -11.74
N LEU A 12 -22.63 -14.46 -10.47
CA LEU A 12 -21.95 -13.54 -9.56
C LEU A 12 -20.50 -13.28 -10.00
N VAL A 13 -19.76 -14.33 -10.37
CA VAL A 13 -18.35 -14.23 -10.79
C VAL A 13 -18.21 -13.48 -12.12
N THR A 14 -19.18 -13.60 -13.03
CA THR A 14 -19.16 -12.94 -14.34
C THR A 14 -19.86 -11.59 -14.37
N ARG A 15 -20.41 -11.11 -13.27
CA ARG A 15 -20.89 -9.72 -13.19
C ARG A 15 -19.74 -8.74 -13.41
N PRO A 16 -19.93 -7.68 -14.21
CA PRO A 16 -18.91 -6.65 -14.39
C PRO A 16 -18.41 -6.11 -13.04
N ILE A 17 -19.33 -5.71 -12.18
CA ILE A 17 -19.03 -5.19 -10.83
C ILE A 17 -19.77 -6.05 -9.81
N HIS A 18 -19.05 -6.53 -8.79
CA HIS A 18 -19.67 -7.28 -7.69
C HIS A 18 -20.61 -6.36 -6.90
N PRO A 19 -21.82 -6.81 -6.49
CA PRO A 19 -22.77 -5.96 -5.77
C PRO A 19 -22.20 -5.31 -4.50
N GLU A 20 -21.46 -6.09 -3.69
CA GLU A 20 -20.81 -5.55 -2.48
C GLU A 20 -19.75 -4.50 -2.81
N THR A 21 -19.04 -4.65 -3.94
CA THR A 21 -18.09 -3.63 -4.42
C THR A 21 -18.81 -2.33 -4.75
N ARG A 22 -19.99 -2.41 -5.42
CA ARG A 22 -20.78 -1.21 -5.72
C ARG A 22 -21.22 -0.52 -4.43
N ILE A 23 -21.75 -1.25 -3.46
CA ILE A 23 -22.16 -0.69 -2.15
C ILE A 23 -20.98 0.00 -1.45
N ALA A 24 -19.80 -0.63 -1.48
CA ALA A 24 -18.60 -0.05 -0.87
C ALA A 24 -18.13 1.22 -1.58
N LEU A 25 -18.20 1.26 -2.92
CA LEU A 25 -17.87 2.45 -3.71
C LEU A 25 -18.85 3.59 -3.43
N ASP A 26 -20.16 3.31 -3.41
CA ASP A 26 -21.19 4.31 -3.16
C ASP A 26 -21.05 4.91 -1.74
N ARG A 27 -20.75 4.06 -0.75
CA ARG A 27 -20.43 4.51 0.61
C ARG A 27 -19.20 5.42 0.60
N ARG A 28 -18.10 4.97 -0.06
CA ARG A 28 -16.88 5.77 -0.13
C ARG A 28 -17.10 7.13 -0.81
N TRP A 29 -17.89 7.16 -1.87
CA TRP A 29 -18.28 8.41 -2.52
C TRP A 29 -19.08 9.33 -1.60
N ALA A 30 -20.01 8.76 -0.84
CA ALA A 30 -20.82 9.53 0.12
C ALA A 30 -19.97 10.20 1.21
N GLU A 31 -18.94 9.48 1.72
CA GLU A 31 -18.03 9.94 2.77
C GLU A 31 -17.05 11.03 2.31
N LEU A 32 -16.80 11.18 1.00
CA LEU A 32 -15.87 12.18 0.49
C LEU A 32 -16.40 13.59 0.76
N PRO A 33 -15.54 14.54 1.19
CA PRO A 33 -15.89 15.93 1.29
C PRO A 33 -16.19 16.54 -0.09
N ALA A 34 -17.00 17.59 -0.12
CA ALA A 34 -17.51 18.17 -1.38
C ALA A 34 -16.40 18.59 -2.35
N HIS A 35 -15.32 19.19 -1.85
CA HIS A 35 -14.19 19.63 -2.69
C HIS A 35 -13.46 18.49 -3.40
N ALA A 36 -13.51 17.26 -2.86
CA ALA A 36 -12.88 16.08 -3.45
C ALA A 36 -13.78 15.35 -4.46
N LYS A 37 -15.08 15.69 -4.54
CA LYS A 37 -16.07 15.08 -5.47
C LYS A 37 -15.98 15.70 -6.85
N THR A 38 -14.84 15.55 -7.52
CA THR A 38 -14.61 16.06 -8.88
C THR A 38 -14.86 14.99 -9.93
N ASP A 39 -14.98 15.39 -11.20
CA ASP A 39 -15.11 14.45 -12.33
C ASP A 39 -13.90 13.54 -12.48
N ASN A 40 -12.74 13.98 -12.01
CA ASN A 40 -11.46 13.24 -12.08
C ASN A 40 -11.31 12.22 -10.95
N GLN A 41 -12.18 12.28 -9.91
CA GLN A 41 -12.03 11.46 -8.69
C GLN A 41 -12.26 9.98 -8.96
N LEU A 42 -11.30 9.16 -8.56
CA LEU A 42 -11.36 7.69 -8.65
C LEU A 42 -11.96 7.05 -7.39
N LEU A 43 -11.78 7.70 -6.20
CA LEU A 43 -12.36 7.18 -4.95
C LEU A 43 -13.87 7.19 -5.01
N GLY A 44 -14.48 6.07 -4.64
CA GLY A 44 -15.93 5.89 -4.68
C GLY A 44 -16.49 5.64 -6.09
N ARG A 45 -15.67 5.74 -7.14
CA ARG A 45 -16.08 5.44 -8.52
C ARG A 45 -15.42 4.18 -9.07
N CYS A 46 -14.13 4.02 -8.92
CA CYS A 46 -13.40 2.81 -9.31
C CYS A 46 -12.70 2.08 -8.16
N ALA A 47 -12.34 2.76 -7.10
CA ALA A 47 -11.64 2.18 -5.96
C ALA A 47 -12.14 2.77 -4.64
N VAL A 48 -12.05 1.99 -3.58
CA VAL A 48 -12.38 2.43 -2.22
C VAL A 48 -11.21 3.12 -1.51
N GLY A 49 -10.01 3.03 -2.08
CA GLY A 49 -8.75 3.53 -1.55
C GLY A 49 -7.74 2.42 -1.33
N CYS A 50 -6.55 2.79 -0.87
CA CYS A 50 -5.56 1.86 -0.37
C CYS A 50 -5.80 1.59 1.11
N GLU A 51 -5.36 0.43 1.57
CA GLU A 51 -5.46 -0.02 2.95
C GLU A 51 -4.06 -0.39 3.46
N GLY A 52 -3.83 -0.33 4.76
CA GLY A 52 -2.58 -0.74 5.37
C GLY A 52 -2.79 -1.41 6.72
N THR A 53 -1.79 -2.19 7.14
CA THR A 53 -1.70 -2.74 8.48
C THR A 53 -1.01 -1.76 9.43
N HIS A 54 -1.23 -1.91 10.71
CA HIS A 54 -0.52 -1.19 11.77
C HIS A 54 -0.30 -2.12 12.97
N GLY A 55 0.68 -1.82 13.82
CA GLY A 55 0.92 -2.58 15.04
C GLY A 55 1.38 -4.03 14.87
N VAL A 56 1.74 -4.46 13.65
CA VAL A 56 1.99 -5.89 13.30
C VAL A 56 3.44 -6.32 13.51
N PHE A 57 4.42 -5.63 12.95
CA PHE A 57 5.87 -5.90 13.09
C PHE A 57 6.66 -4.58 13.05
N PRO A 58 6.62 -3.76 14.09
CA PRO A 58 7.16 -2.39 14.01
C PRO A 58 8.69 -2.32 13.96
N LYS A 59 9.42 -3.41 14.24
CA LYS A 59 10.89 -3.46 14.24
C LYS A 59 11.45 -3.40 12.82
N CYS A 60 12.55 -2.65 12.66
CA CYS A 60 13.37 -2.61 11.45
C CYS A 60 14.85 -2.69 11.84
N ASP A 61 15.68 -3.33 11.02
CA ASP A 61 17.12 -3.44 11.19
C ASP A 61 17.91 -2.36 10.44
N LEU A 62 17.25 -1.56 9.59
CA LEU A 62 17.82 -0.35 9.01
C LEU A 62 17.38 0.91 9.79
N THR A 63 18.14 1.99 9.62
CA THR A 63 17.82 3.29 10.20
C THR A 63 17.62 4.33 9.10
N CYS A 64 16.39 4.82 8.96
CA CYS A 64 16.06 5.90 8.06
C CYS A 64 15.96 7.23 8.82
N SER A 65 16.34 8.31 8.17
CA SER A 65 16.14 9.68 8.64
C SER A 65 15.68 10.56 7.46
N PRO A 66 14.38 10.88 7.35
CA PRO A 66 13.29 10.52 8.26
C PRO A 66 12.76 9.09 8.09
N CYS A 67 11.94 8.63 9.04
CA CYS A 67 11.19 7.37 8.95
C CYS A 67 9.78 7.60 9.49
N TYR A 68 8.77 6.98 8.89
CA TYR A 68 7.38 7.05 9.35
C TYR A 68 7.12 6.25 10.63
N HIS A 69 8.00 5.32 10.99
CA HIS A 69 7.96 4.64 12.28
C HIS A 69 8.90 5.32 13.27
N SER A 70 8.42 5.52 14.50
CA SER A 70 9.25 6.09 15.56
C SER A 70 10.41 5.16 15.91
N SER A 71 11.51 5.71 16.41
CA SER A 71 12.66 4.91 16.86
C SER A 71 12.31 3.96 18.03
N ASP A 72 11.20 4.16 18.72
CA ASP A 72 10.71 3.27 19.77
C ASP A 72 10.11 1.98 19.20
N ALA A 73 9.67 1.97 17.96
CA ALA A 73 9.20 0.78 17.25
C ALA A 73 10.26 -0.33 17.21
N ASN A 74 11.55 0.02 17.12
CA ASN A 74 12.64 -0.95 17.12
C ASN A 74 12.85 -1.68 18.44
N LYS A 75 12.16 -1.25 19.51
CA LYS A 75 12.20 -1.88 20.83
C LYS A 75 11.12 -2.95 21.02
N VAL A 76 10.33 -3.24 19.99
CA VAL A 76 9.31 -4.29 19.96
C VAL A 76 9.92 -5.56 19.36
N ARG A 77 9.65 -6.70 19.97
CA ARG A 77 10.03 -8.02 19.43
C ARG A 77 9.14 -8.36 18.23
N VAL A 78 9.74 -8.92 17.17
CA VAL A 78 8.97 -9.50 16.06
C VAL A 78 8.33 -10.80 16.54
N ASP A 79 7.02 -10.96 16.27
CA ASP A 79 6.23 -12.11 16.68
C ASP A 79 5.24 -12.47 15.56
N GLY A 80 5.37 -13.68 15.03
CA GLY A 80 4.58 -14.14 13.89
C GLY A 80 3.12 -14.35 14.24
N ASP A 81 2.82 -14.97 15.39
CA ASP A 81 1.44 -15.26 15.81
C ASP A 81 0.67 -13.94 16.03
N HIS A 82 1.28 -12.97 16.71
CA HIS A 82 0.72 -11.64 16.85
C HIS A 82 0.48 -11.00 15.49
N THR A 83 1.48 -11.01 14.61
CA THR A 83 1.38 -10.41 13.27
C THR A 83 0.22 -10.99 12.48
N VAL A 84 0.12 -12.31 12.37
CA VAL A 84 -0.94 -12.98 11.60
C VAL A 84 -2.32 -12.71 12.18
N GLY A 85 -2.45 -12.77 13.52
CA GLY A 85 -3.71 -12.49 14.22
C GLY A 85 -4.21 -11.06 13.99
N GLU A 86 -3.32 -10.07 14.12
CA GLU A 86 -3.66 -8.66 13.89
C GLU A 86 -4.01 -8.38 12.42
N VAL A 87 -3.20 -8.92 11.48
CA VAL A 87 -3.49 -8.80 10.05
C VAL A 87 -4.88 -9.38 9.73
N GLU A 88 -5.20 -10.57 10.24
CA GLU A 88 -6.51 -11.19 9.99
C GLU A 88 -7.65 -10.33 10.55
N SER A 89 -7.52 -9.83 11.76
CA SER A 89 -8.52 -8.97 12.41
C SER A 89 -8.77 -7.69 11.61
N GLN A 90 -7.70 -6.97 11.28
CA GLN A 90 -7.75 -5.72 10.52
C GLN A 90 -8.35 -5.93 9.13
N MET A 91 -7.92 -6.97 8.40
CA MET A 91 -8.42 -7.24 7.05
C MET A 91 -9.87 -7.71 7.03
N ARG A 92 -10.31 -8.46 8.02
CA ARG A 92 -11.72 -8.86 8.18
C ARG A 92 -12.61 -7.63 8.38
N TYR A 93 -12.18 -6.70 9.21
CA TYR A 93 -12.90 -5.45 9.44
C TYR A 93 -12.95 -4.58 8.17
N LEU A 94 -11.81 -4.40 7.48
CA LEU A 94 -11.75 -3.70 6.20
C LEU A 94 -12.68 -4.34 5.15
N ARG A 95 -12.72 -5.67 5.07
CA ARG A 95 -13.64 -6.38 4.20
C ARG A 95 -15.10 -6.01 4.43
N SER A 96 -15.50 -5.91 5.70
CA SER A 96 -16.90 -5.58 6.05
C SER A 96 -17.30 -4.17 5.63
N LEU A 97 -16.36 -3.24 5.60
CA LEU A 97 -16.61 -1.84 5.25
C LEU A 97 -16.38 -1.53 3.78
N ARG A 98 -15.34 -2.12 3.19
CA ARG A 98 -14.81 -1.75 1.88
C ARG A 98 -15.02 -2.79 0.78
N GLY A 99 -15.82 -3.82 1.08
CA GLY A 99 -16.22 -4.83 0.10
C GLY A 99 -15.16 -5.90 -0.16
N PRO A 100 -15.44 -6.81 -1.12
CA PRO A 100 -14.73 -8.07 -1.26
C PRO A 100 -13.33 -7.94 -1.86
N ARG A 101 -12.97 -6.80 -2.43
CA ARG A 101 -11.68 -6.66 -3.07
C ARG A 101 -11.14 -5.23 -2.98
N ALA A 102 -9.95 -5.10 -2.40
CA ALA A 102 -9.20 -3.86 -2.32
C ALA A 102 -7.70 -4.16 -2.25
N HIS A 103 -6.87 -3.19 -2.62
CA HIS A 103 -5.43 -3.25 -2.45
C HIS A 103 -5.07 -2.93 -1.01
N ALA A 104 -4.22 -3.76 -0.39
CA ALA A 104 -3.78 -3.56 0.98
C ALA A 104 -2.28 -3.77 1.12
N GLN A 105 -1.63 -2.90 1.89
CA GLN A 105 -0.21 -2.96 2.17
C GLN A 105 0.02 -3.70 3.49
N LEU A 106 0.85 -4.75 3.45
CA LEU A 106 1.42 -5.35 4.64
C LEU A 106 2.63 -4.47 5.03
N ILE A 107 2.38 -3.54 5.92
CA ILE A 107 3.33 -2.50 6.33
C ILE A 107 3.55 -2.51 7.83
N GLY A 108 4.79 -2.26 8.23
CA GLY A 108 5.25 -2.17 9.61
C GLY A 108 6.66 -1.60 9.63
N GLY A 109 7.58 -2.21 10.36
CA GLY A 109 9.01 -1.94 10.28
C GLY A 109 9.62 -2.59 9.03
N GLU A 110 10.17 -3.79 9.19
CA GLU A 110 10.68 -4.58 8.06
C GLU A 110 10.05 -5.98 8.04
N VAL A 111 9.36 -6.28 6.95
CA VAL A 111 8.62 -7.54 6.80
C VAL A 111 9.52 -8.76 6.73
N SER A 112 10.72 -8.63 6.19
CA SER A 112 11.70 -9.73 6.10
C SER A 112 12.34 -10.12 7.43
N LEU A 113 12.03 -9.42 8.51
CA LEU A 113 12.36 -9.86 9.87
C LEU A 113 11.36 -10.89 10.42
N LEU A 114 10.21 -11.07 9.78
CA LEU A 114 9.31 -12.18 10.06
C LEU A 114 9.94 -13.49 9.56
N PRO A 115 9.74 -14.61 10.26
CA PRO A 115 9.92 -15.93 9.65
C PRO A 115 9.12 -16.02 8.34
N ALA A 116 9.70 -16.63 7.31
CA ALA A 116 9.07 -16.68 5.98
C ALA A 116 7.68 -17.34 6.00
N ALA A 117 7.47 -18.34 6.86
CA ALA A 117 6.17 -18.98 7.05
C ALA A 117 5.11 -18.01 7.60
N ASP A 118 5.49 -17.14 8.56
CA ASP A 118 4.57 -16.16 9.14
C ASP A 118 4.27 -15.02 8.17
N HIS A 119 5.26 -14.59 7.38
CA HIS A 119 5.04 -13.64 6.28
C HIS A 119 4.05 -14.23 5.26
N ALA A 120 4.25 -15.48 4.83
CA ALA A 120 3.32 -16.17 3.93
C ALA A 120 1.92 -16.28 4.53
N ALA A 121 1.80 -16.63 5.82
CA ALA A 121 0.53 -16.72 6.52
C ALA A 121 -0.21 -15.37 6.58
N ALA A 122 0.50 -14.27 6.83
CA ALA A 122 -0.05 -12.92 6.80
C ALA A 122 -0.60 -12.56 5.41
N LEU A 123 0.14 -12.85 4.33
CA LEU A 123 -0.33 -12.63 2.96
C LEU A 123 -1.56 -13.47 2.62
N LEU A 124 -1.61 -14.73 3.07
CA LEU A 124 -2.76 -15.61 2.89
C LEU A 124 -3.98 -15.11 3.68
N ALA A 125 -3.80 -14.61 4.92
CA ALA A 125 -4.84 -14.00 5.71
C ALA A 125 -5.44 -12.75 5.02
N MET A 126 -4.60 -11.91 4.41
CA MET A 126 -5.06 -10.78 3.60
C MET A 126 -5.88 -11.24 2.40
N ARG A 127 -5.41 -12.24 1.65
CA ARG A 127 -6.12 -12.78 0.47
C ARG A 127 -7.43 -13.45 0.84
N SER A 128 -7.49 -14.21 1.93
CA SER A 128 -8.72 -14.85 2.41
C SER A 128 -9.82 -13.84 2.74
N ASN A 129 -9.40 -12.63 3.14
CA ASN A 129 -10.28 -11.49 3.36
C ASN A 129 -10.48 -10.62 2.10
N GLY A 130 -10.12 -11.13 0.92
CA GLY A 130 -10.34 -10.45 -0.36
C GLY A 130 -9.44 -9.23 -0.59
N ARG A 131 -8.27 -9.15 0.07
CA ARG A 131 -7.28 -8.09 -0.18
C ARG A 131 -6.24 -8.57 -1.17
N GLU A 132 -5.75 -7.64 -1.98
CA GLU A 132 -4.57 -7.81 -2.83
C GLU A 132 -3.36 -7.31 -2.03
N PRO A 133 -2.57 -8.20 -1.40
CA PRO A 133 -1.50 -7.79 -0.53
C PRO A 133 -0.30 -7.27 -1.30
N MET A 134 0.34 -6.21 -0.77
CA MET A 134 1.66 -5.73 -1.18
C MET A 134 2.56 -5.66 0.04
N SER A 135 3.64 -6.41 0.06
CA SER A 135 4.64 -6.35 1.13
C SER A 135 5.50 -5.11 1.00
N MET A 136 5.54 -4.29 2.06
CA MET A 136 6.42 -3.13 2.16
C MET A 136 7.74 -3.56 2.80
N THR A 137 8.87 -3.26 2.15
CA THR A 137 10.19 -3.73 2.59
C THR A 137 11.29 -2.73 2.23
N HIS A 138 12.43 -2.82 2.90
CA HIS A 138 13.65 -2.16 2.44
C HIS A 138 14.43 -2.99 1.39
N GLY A 139 13.98 -4.21 1.09
CA GLY A 139 14.54 -5.06 0.02
C GLY A 139 15.93 -5.66 0.31
N ASP A 140 16.41 -5.68 1.56
CA ASP A 140 17.70 -6.25 1.94
C ASP A 140 17.55 -7.68 2.49
N PHE A 141 16.96 -8.55 1.68
CA PHE A 141 16.82 -9.98 1.96
C PHE A 141 17.32 -10.81 0.76
N ASP A 142 17.48 -12.11 0.96
CA ASP A 142 18.03 -13.02 -0.04
C ASP A 142 16.91 -13.75 -0.81
N TYR A 143 17.26 -14.32 -1.97
CA TYR A 143 16.33 -15.06 -2.82
C TYR A 143 15.71 -16.26 -2.11
N ASP A 144 16.47 -16.95 -1.26
CA ASP A 144 15.97 -18.09 -0.49
C ASP A 144 14.80 -17.69 0.42
N TYR A 145 14.90 -16.53 1.10
CA TYR A 145 13.78 -16.01 1.87
C TYR A 145 12.53 -15.80 1.01
N LEU A 146 12.69 -15.23 -0.18
CA LEU A 146 11.57 -15.02 -1.12
C LEU A 146 10.95 -16.36 -1.54
N LEU A 147 11.76 -17.36 -1.84
CA LEU A 147 11.28 -18.70 -2.16
C LEU A 147 10.49 -19.32 -1.00
N ASP A 148 11.01 -19.25 0.23
CA ASP A 148 10.34 -19.77 1.42
C ASP A 148 8.99 -19.10 1.70
N VAL A 149 8.84 -17.81 1.37
CA VAL A 149 7.55 -17.09 1.43
C VAL A 149 6.58 -17.57 0.36
N VAL A 150 7.07 -17.75 -0.86
CA VAL A 150 6.23 -17.94 -2.05
C VAL A 150 5.88 -19.41 -2.33
N LEU A 151 6.79 -20.34 -1.97
CA LEU A 151 6.60 -21.77 -2.21
C LEU A 151 6.19 -22.51 -0.94
N ASP A 152 5.40 -23.56 -1.10
CA ASP A 152 5.09 -24.50 -0.02
C ASP A 152 6.21 -25.53 0.17
N ALA A 153 6.03 -26.45 1.13
CA ALA A 153 6.99 -27.51 1.44
C ALA A 153 7.24 -28.49 0.28
N ASP A 154 6.31 -28.58 -0.68
CA ASP A 154 6.43 -29.39 -1.89
C ASP A 154 7.07 -28.61 -3.05
N GLY A 155 7.49 -27.36 -2.85
CA GLY A 155 8.04 -26.45 -3.87
C GLY A 155 6.98 -25.91 -4.82
N LYS A 156 5.69 -25.96 -4.49
CA LYS A 156 4.61 -25.43 -5.30
C LYS A 156 4.29 -23.98 -4.90
N PRO A 157 3.99 -23.10 -5.87
CA PRO A 157 3.62 -21.73 -5.57
C PRO A 157 2.36 -21.64 -4.70
N ARG A 158 2.45 -20.92 -3.55
CA ARG A 158 1.28 -20.52 -2.73
C ARG A 158 0.46 -19.42 -3.41
N PHE A 159 1.11 -18.68 -4.31
CA PHE A 159 0.56 -17.49 -4.97
C PHE A 159 0.82 -17.56 -6.48
N SER A 160 -0.17 -17.22 -7.30
CA SER A 160 0.02 -17.01 -8.74
C SER A 160 0.73 -15.68 -9.03
N LYS A 161 0.59 -14.72 -8.10
CA LYS A 161 1.17 -13.39 -8.18
C LYS A 161 1.49 -12.89 -6.78
N VAL A 162 2.61 -12.16 -6.65
CA VAL A 162 3.01 -11.43 -5.45
C VAL A 162 3.25 -9.98 -5.77
N SER A 163 3.10 -9.10 -4.78
CA SER A 163 3.39 -7.68 -4.93
C SER A 163 4.31 -7.20 -3.81
N PHE A 164 5.36 -6.49 -4.18
CA PHE A 164 6.33 -5.94 -3.26
C PHE A 164 6.63 -4.48 -3.59
N ALA A 165 6.77 -3.67 -2.56
CA ALA A 165 7.21 -2.29 -2.67
C ALA A 165 8.50 -2.11 -1.88
N ALA A 166 9.61 -1.95 -2.58
CA ALA A 166 10.90 -1.81 -1.96
C ALA A 166 11.33 -0.35 -1.84
N HIS A 167 11.82 0.00 -0.66
CA HIS A 167 12.29 1.33 -0.34
C HIS A 167 13.80 1.43 -0.54
N PHE A 168 14.21 2.31 -1.44
CA PHE A 168 15.62 2.59 -1.75
C PHE A 168 15.84 4.08 -1.82
N ASP A 169 16.49 4.63 -0.81
CA ASP A 169 17.03 5.99 -0.82
C ASP A 169 18.32 6.11 -0.02
N SER A 170 19.07 7.16 -0.28
CA SER A 170 20.34 7.45 0.37
C SER A 170 20.19 7.91 1.84
N LEU A 171 18.97 8.07 2.32
CA LEU A 171 18.64 8.41 3.71
C LEU A 171 18.60 7.18 4.62
N MET A 172 18.60 5.97 4.04
CA MET A 172 18.66 4.70 4.75
C MET A 172 20.09 4.33 5.10
N ARG A 173 20.29 3.86 6.32
CA ARG A 173 21.60 3.45 6.84
C ARG A 173 21.55 2.03 7.38
N GLY A 174 22.67 1.32 7.24
CA GLY A 174 22.82 -0.05 7.77
C GLY A 174 22.59 -1.16 6.75
N ARG A 175 22.28 -0.84 5.49
CA ARG A 175 22.12 -1.83 4.42
C ARG A 175 23.40 -2.63 4.22
N ARG A 176 23.29 -3.96 4.07
CA ARG A 176 24.42 -4.84 3.77
C ARG A 176 25.10 -4.41 2.46
N GLY A 177 26.38 -4.11 2.50
CA GLY A 177 27.17 -3.67 1.33
C GLY A 177 27.04 -2.18 0.98
N ALA A 178 26.09 -1.43 1.55
CA ALA A 178 25.93 0.03 1.37
C ALA A 178 25.50 0.69 2.69
N VAL A 179 26.33 0.62 3.69
CA VAL A 179 26.00 1.07 5.06
C VAL A 179 25.65 2.57 5.13
N ARG A 180 26.28 3.38 4.29
CA ARG A 180 26.05 4.84 4.20
C ARG A 180 26.17 5.31 2.75
N PRO A 181 25.15 5.07 1.91
CA PRO A 181 25.18 5.57 0.54
C PRO A 181 25.21 7.10 0.53
N ARG A 182 25.97 7.66 -0.37
CA ARG A 182 26.12 9.13 -0.54
C ARG A 182 25.24 9.64 -1.66
N THR A 183 24.97 8.79 -2.63
CA THR A 183 24.14 9.11 -3.79
C THR A 183 23.10 8.02 -4.02
N GLU A 184 22.02 8.39 -4.70
CA GLU A 184 20.97 7.43 -5.10
C GLU A 184 21.51 6.38 -6.09
N ALA A 185 22.45 6.76 -6.96
CA ALA A 185 23.05 5.86 -7.95
C ALA A 185 23.85 4.70 -7.31
N GLU A 186 24.44 4.91 -6.13
CA GLU A 186 25.11 3.84 -5.38
C GLU A 186 24.16 2.70 -4.98
N LEU A 187 22.85 2.95 -4.99
CA LEU A 187 21.82 1.96 -4.67
C LEU A 187 21.32 1.18 -5.90
N ASN A 188 21.72 1.53 -7.12
CA ASN A 188 21.27 0.84 -8.33
C ASN A 188 21.61 -0.66 -8.33
N PRO A 189 22.79 -1.14 -7.91
CA PRO A 189 23.05 -2.58 -7.82
C PRO A 189 22.10 -3.33 -6.89
N PHE A 190 21.61 -2.67 -5.83
CA PHE A 190 20.64 -3.28 -4.89
C PHE A 190 19.23 -3.27 -5.47
N ARG A 191 18.83 -2.21 -6.20
CA ARG A 191 17.57 -2.14 -6.95
C ARG A 191 17.51 -3.24 -8.01
N GLU A 192 18.60 -3.40 -8.78
CA GLU A 192 18.72 -4.44 -9.81
C GLU A 192 18.68 -5.84 -9.21
N LYS A 193 19.46 -6.11 -8.14
CA LYS A 193 19.44 -7.39 -7.43
C LYS A 193 18.05 -7.74 -6.93
N PHE A 194 17.39 -6.79 -6.28
CA PHE A 194 16.03 -6.96 -5.79
C PHE A 194 15.07 -7.31 -6.93
N ALA A 195 15.05 -6.52 -7.99
CA ALA A 195 14.15 -6.75 -9.11
C ALA A 195 14.44 -8.07 -9.83
N GLN A 196 15.73 -8.47 -9.93
CA GLN A 196 16.15 -9.71 -10.57
C GLN A 196 15.61 -10.95 -9.85
N MET A 197 15.53 -10.94 -8.49
CA MET A 197 14.95 -12.05 -7.74
C MET A 197 13.51 -12.38 -8.20
N PHE A 198 12.73 -11.38 -8.57
CA PHE A 198 11.35 -11.58 -9.05
C PHE A 198 11.28 -11.99 -10.53
N VAL A 199 12.25 -11.59 -11.34
CA VAL A 199 12.40 -12.12 -12.71
C VAL A 199 12.72 -13.61 -12.64
N ASP A 200 13.66 -13.99 -11.79
CA ASP A 200 14.05 -15.40 -11.58
C ASP A 200 12.88 -16.22 -11.02
N LEU A 201 12.12 -15.67 -10.06
CA LEU A 201 10.93 -16.29 -9.51
C LEU A 201 9.87 -16.59 -10.59
N GLN A 202 9.65 -15.65 -11.51
CA GLN A 202 8.72 -15.84 -12.63
C GLN A 202 9.23 -16.90 -13.60
N GLN A 203 10.53 -16.87 -13.96
CA GLN A 203 11.12 -17.81 -14.91
C GLN A 203 11.18 -19.24 -14.37
N GLN A 204 11.51 -19.41 -13.09
CA GLN A 204 11.71 -20.73 -12.47
C GLN A 204 10.43 -21.34 -11.94
N HIS A 205 9.51 -20.54 -11.41
CA HIS A 205 8.33 -21.00 -10.70
C HIS A 205 6.99 -20.51 -11.28
N GLY A 206 7.02 -19.67 -12.33
CA GLY A 206 5.80 -19.16 -12.98
C GLY A 206 4.99 -18.18 -12.14
N VAL A 207 5.57 -17.64 -11.05
CA VAL A 207 4.91 -16.66 -10.17
C VAL A 207 5.12 -15.27 -10.71
N HIS A 208 4.04 -14.58 -11.08
CA HIS A 208 4.12 -13.20 -11.53
C HIS A 208 4.40 -12.25 -10.36
N SER A 209 4.97 -11.10 -10.66
CA SER A 209 5.20 -10.05 -9.67
C SER A 209 4.64 -8.70 -10.13
N TYR A 210 4.33 -7.85 -9.14
CA TYR A 210 4.15 -6.42 -9.32
C TYR A 210 5.11 -5.72 -8.36
N LEU A 211 6.04 -4.97 -8.91
CA LEU A 211 7.12 -4.34 -8.15
C LEU A 211 6.98 -2.84 -8.13
N ALA A 212 7.04 -2.26 -6.92
CA ALA A 212 7.11 -0.83 -6.72
C ALA A 212 8.47 -0.41 -6.15
N HIS A 213 9.03 0.64 -6.69
CA HIS A 213 10.17 1.36 -6.14
C HIS A 213 9.65 2.54 -5.31
N ASN A 214 10.07 2.67 -4.05
CA ASN A 214 9.76 3.80 -3.19
C ASN A 214 11.03 4.58 -2.85
N MET A 215 10.91 5.90 -2.73
CA MET A 215 12.00 6.79 -2.34
C MET A 215 11.46 7.95 -1.52
N THR A 216 12.01 8.16 -0.32
CA THR A 216 11.78 9.39 0.45
C THR A 216 12.65 10.52 -0.11
N VAL A 217 12.04 11.69 -0.29
CA VAL A 217 12.70 12.86 -0.87
C VAL A 217 12.82 13.98 0.16
N THR A 218 14.04 14.43 0.36
CA THR A 218 14.42 15.61 1.16
C THR A 218 15.24 16.57 0.28
N PRO A 219 15.56 17.78 0.72
CA PRO A 219 16.42 18.66 -0.05
C PRO A 219 17.78 18.04 -0.41
N SER A 220 18.27 17.09 0.39
CA SER A 220 19.58 16.46 0.16
C SER A 220 19.65 15.49 -1.02
N ASN A 221 18.50 14.99 -1.50
CA ASN A 221 18.44 14.05 -2.62
C ASN A 221 17.41 14.43 -3.71
N LEU A 222 16.77 15.60 -3.60
CA LEU A 222 15.79 16.09 -4.58
C LEU A 222 16.39 16.21 -6.00
N ASP A 223 17.62 16.68 -6.12
CA ASP A 223 18.33 16.82 -7.39
C ASP A 223 18.63 15.47 -8.06
N GLN A 224 18.64 14.38 -7.29
CA GLN A 224 18.91 13.03 -7.76
C GLN A 224 17.65 12.29 -8.22
N VAL A 225 16.45 12.81 -7.94
CA VAL A 225 15.17 12.20 -8.34
C VAL A 225 15.08 11.97 -9.85
N ALA A 226 15.55 12.94 -10.65
CA ALA A 226 15.52 12.82 -12.11
C ALA A 226 16.41 11.67 -12.61
N GLN A 227 17.62 11.51 -12.06
CA GLN A 227 18.51 10.42 -12.40
C GLN A 227 17.94 9.07 -11.92
N THR A 228 17.46 9.01 -10.68
CA THR A 228 16.83 7.80 -10.14
C THR A 228 15.63 7.37 -11.00
N THR A 229 14.82 8.31 -11.46
CA THR A 229 13.70 8.02 -12.36
C THR A 229 14.19 7.39 -13.67
N ARG A 230 15.22 7.95 -14.30
CA ARG A 230 15.81 7.36 -15.52
C ARG A 230 16.31 5.94 -15.30
N ASP A 231 17.07 5.73 -14.23
CA ASP A 231 17.68 4.44 -13.92
C ASP A 231 16.61 3.36 -13.63
N VAL A 232 15.63 3.68 -12.77
CA VAL A 232 14.56 2.76 -12.38
C VAL A 232 13.59 2.46 -13.53
N LEU A 233 13.43 3.39 -14.48
CA LEU A 233 12.64 3.12 -15.70
C LEU A 233 13.22 1.98 -16.54
N GLU A 234 14.52 1.76 -16.52
CA GLU A 234 15.17 0.66 -17.24
C GLU A 234 15.09 -0.69 -16.50
N MET A 235 14.74 -0.66 -15.20
CA MET A 235 14.59 -1.83 -14.36
C MET A 235 13.14 -2.39 -14.40
N PRO A 236 12.91 -3.65 -14.03
CA PRO A 236 11.58 -4.27 -14.07
C PRO A 236 10.65 -3.86 -12.90
N PHE A 237 10.62 -2.57 -12.54
CA PHE A 237 9.62 -2.02 -11.63
C PHE A 237 8.39 -1.54 -12.39
N ASP A 238 7.20 -1.87 -11.89
CA ASP A 238 5.91 -1.46 -12.46
C ASP A 238 5.48 -0.07 -11.97
N MET A 239 5.89 0.31 -10.77
CA MET A 239 5.55 1.58 -10.16
C MET A 239 6.80 2.27 -9.59
N MET A 240 6.85 3.57 -9.74
CA MET A 240 7.80 4.46 -9.06
C MET A 240 7.02 5.40 -8.17
N SER A 241 7.30 5.37 -6.89
CA SER A 241 6.64 6.17 -5.86
C SER A 241 7.67 7.00 -5.11
N PHE A 242 7.41 8.30 -5.01
CA PHE A 242 8.25 9.25 -4.32
C PHE A 242 7.46 9.93 -3.21
N GLN A 243 8.09 10.12 -2.05
CA GLN A 243 7.44 10.70 -0.89
C GLN A 243 8.26 11.90 -0.41
N PRO A 244 7.81 13.15 -0.65
CA PRO A 244 8.32 14.29 0.12
C PRO A 244 8.27 13.96 1.61
N ALA A 245 9.37 14.23 2.32
CA ALA A 245 9.46 13.93 3.73
C ALA A 245 8.44 14.74 4.54
N ALA A 246 7.83 14.11 5.54
CA ALA A 246 6.92 14.76 6.48
C ALA A 246 7.31 14.43 7.93
N TYR A 247 7.16 15.40 8.82
CA TYR A 247 7.40 15.22 10.24
C TYR A 247 6.28 14.44 10.92
N ILE A 248 6.62 13.31 11.52
CA ILE A 248 5.66 12.46 12.23
C ILE A 248 5.67 12.63 13.75
N GLY A 249 6.52 13.51 14.28
CA GLY A 249 6.62 13.78 15.72
C GLY A 249 7.73 13.02 16.44
N ASP A 250 8.72 12.46 15.74
CA ASP A 250 9.94 11.89 16.32
C ASP A 250 11.18 12.73 15.95
N ASP A 251 11.57 13.65 16.84
CA ASP A 251 12.69 14.58 16.64
C ASP A 251 14.04 13.86 16.46
N ARG A 252 14.17 12.63 16.94
CA ARG A 252 15.41 11.85 16.82
C ARG A 252 15.75 11.46 15.39
N ARG A 253 14.75 11.45 14.51
CA ARG A 253 14.88 11.09 13.09
C ARG A 253 14.50 12.22 12.14
N TRP A 254 14.32 13.44 12.66
CA TRP A 254 13.93 14.62 11.91
C TRP A 254 14.99 15.70 11.92
N ARG A 255 15.05 16.46 10.85
CA ARG A 255 15.81 17.71 10.73
C ARG A 255 14.90 18.76 10.12
N GLU A 256 15.03 20.00 10.54
CA GLU A 256 14.13 21.10 10.12
C GLU A 256 14.04 21.29 8.60
N ASP A 257 15.15 21.04 7.88
CA ASP A 257 15.23 21.19 6.43
C ASP A 257 14.48 20.11 5.66
N PHE A 258 14.13 18.97 6.26
CA PHE A 258 13.49 17.83 5.56
C PHE A 258 12.13 18.16 4.94
N GLY A 259 11.33 19.03 5.57
CA GLY A 259 10.00 19.44 5.11
C GLY A 259 9.99 20.47 3.97
N ALA A 260 11.15 20.93 3.50
CA ALA A 260 11.22 22.00 2.51
C ALA A 260 10.94 21.54 1.06
N VAL A 261 10.57 20.29 0.83
CA VAL A 261 10.33 19.72 -0.50
C VAL A 261 8.82 19.65 -0.78
N SER A 262 8.38 20.37 -1.81
CA SER A 262 6.98 20.33 -2.26
C SER A 262 6.70 19.17 -3.21
N ILE A 263 5.42 18.78 -3.30
CA ILE A 263 4.95 17.77 -4.26
C ILE A 263 5.24 18.21 -5.71
N ASP A 264 5.15 19.52 -6.00
CA ASP A 264 5.46 20.08 -7.32
C ASP A 264 6.95 19.92 -7.66
N ALA A 265 7.83 20.20 -6.72
CA ALA A 265 9.27 20.07 -6.93
C ALA A 265 9.65 18.62 -7.27
N VAL A 266 9.09 17.65 -6.55
CA VAL A 266 9.34 16.22 -6.81
C VAL A 266 8.75 15.82 -8.16
N TRP A 267 7.52 16.23 -8.48
CA TRP A 267 6.88 15.88 -9.74
C TRP A 267 7.65 16.41 -10.95
N ASN A 268 8.12 17.65 -10.89
CA ASN A 268 8.94 18.24 -11.95
C ASN A 268 10.25 17.46 -12.18
N ARG A 269 10.88 16.96 -11.11
CA ARG A 269 12.07 16.10 -11.24
C ARG A 269 11.78 14.73 -11.84
N ILE A 270 10.60 14.16 -11.55
CA ILE A 270 10.16 12.91 -12.18
C ILE A 270 9.94 13.13 -13.68
N GLU A 271 9.30 14.22 -14.08
CA GLU A 271 9.10 14.59 -15.49
C GLU A 271 10.43 14.78 -16.23
N GLU A 272 11.39 15.45 -15.59
CA GLU A 272 12.76 15.59 -16.10
C GLU A 272 13.40 14.22 -16.32
N GLY A 273 13.29 13.32 -15.33
CA GLY A 273 13.81 11.96 -15.43
C GLY A 273 13.13 11.12 -16.50
N ALA A 274 11.81 11.24 -16.64
CA ALA A 274 11.02 10.57 -17.67
C ALA A 274 11.24 11.17 -19.08
N GLY A 275 11.87 12.35 -19.18
CA GLY A 275 12.11 13.06 -20.43
C GLY A 275 10.84 13.57 -21.11
N GLN A 276 9.75 13.73 -20.35
CA GLN A 276 8.46 14.20 -20.87
C GLN A 276 7.53 14.63 -19.74
N THR A 277 6.51 15.41 -20.08
CA THR A 277 5.43 15.74 -19.16
C THR A 277 4.61 14.51 -18.81
N LEU A 278 4.27 14.36 -17.53
CA LEU A 278 3.48 13.27 -16.99
C LEU A 278 2.13 13.80 -16.52
N PRO A 279 1.06 13.64 -17.31
CA PRO A 279 -0.24 14.24 -17.00
C PRO A 279 -0.90 13.49 -15.83
N TRP A 280 -1.01 14.14 -14.68
CA TRP A 280 -1.69 13.61 -13.48
C TRP A 280 -3.13 14.13 -13.33
N GLN A 281 -3.47 15.23 -14.01
CA GLN A 281 -4.74 15.95 -13.82
C GLN A 281 -5.95 15.16 -14.34
N ALA A 282 -5.75 14.20 -15.25
CA ALA A 282 -6.85 13.42 -15.82
C ALA A 282 -7.52 12.47 -14.82
N THR A 283 -6.82 12.12 -13.75
CA THR A 283 -7.32 11.24 -12.67
C THR A 283 -6.88 11.78 -11.33
N GLN A 284 -7.79 11.69 -10.34
CA GLN A 284 -7.54 12.12 -8.97
C GLN A 284 -7.81 10.94 -8.03
N PHE A 285 -6.87 10.62 -7.16
CA PHE A 285 -7.04 9.55 -6.18
C PHE A 285 -6.87 10.13 -4.77
N GLY A 286 -7.98 10.59 -4.18
CA GLY A 286 -8.00 11.38 -2.96
C GLY A 286 -7.80 12.87 -3.23
N ASP A 287 -7.07 13.56 -2.36
CA ASP A 287 -6.75 14.97 -2.49
C ASP A 287 -5.48 15.15 -3.35
N PRO A 288 -5.48 16.00 -4.39
CA PRO A 288 -4.32 16.20 -5.26
C PRO A 288 -3.14 16.90 -4.57
N ARG A 289 -3.36 17.52 -3.40
CA ARG A 289 -2.29 18.04 -2.53
C ARG A 289 -1.54 16.92 -1.80
N CYS A 290 -2.17 15.72 -1.68
CA CYS A 290 -1.58 14.54 -1.04
C CYS A 290 -1.07 13.52 -2.03
N ASN A 291 -1.72 13.39 -3.20
CA ASN A 291 -1.44 12.30 -4.12
C ASN A 291 -1.57 12.75 -5.57
N ARG A 292 -0.51 12.53 -6.32
CA ARG A 292 -0.49 12.68 -7.78
C ARG A 292 -0.05 11.38 -8.41
N SER A 293 -0.73 10.97 -9.45
CA SER A 293 -0.36 9.75 -10.17
C SER A 293 -0.66 9.85 -11.65
N THR A 294 0.16 9.19 -12.44
CA THR A 294 -0.11 8.94 -13.85
C THR A 294 0.22 7.51 -14.19
N VAL A 295 -0.62 6.90 -15.02
CA VAL A 295 -0.45 5.53 -15.50
C VAL A 295 -0.31 5.56 -17.01
N GLY A 296 0.61 4.75 -17.53
CA GLY A 296 0.82 4.63 -18.95
C GLY A 296 1.43 3.30 -19.35
N VAL A 297 1.65 3.16 -20.65
CA VAL A 297 2.35 2.03 -21.23
C VAL A 297 3.75 2.48 -21.65
N ARG A 298 4.76 1.76 -21.20
CA ARG A 298 6.13 1.91 -21.72
C ARG A 298 6.35 0.94 -22.86
N VAL A 299 6.81 1.45 -23.99
CA VAL A 299 7.09 0.67 -25.18
C VAL A 299 8.46 1.06 -25.71
N ASP A 300 9.42 0.15 -25.62
CA ASP A 300 10.79 0.32 -26.14
C ASP A 300 11.38 1.69 -25.73
N GLY A 301 11.41 1.95 -24.42
CA GLY A 301 11.94 3.17 -23.79
C GLY A 301 11.00 4.37 -23.77
N ARG A 302 9.91 4.38 -24.55
CA ARG A 302 8.95 5.47 -24.59
C ARG A 302 7.76 5.22 -23.67
N PHE A 303 7.45 6.16 -22.79
CA PHE A 303 6.23 6.14 -22.00
C PHE A 303 5.07 6.81 -22.78
N ALA A 304 3.88 6.25 -22.70
CA ALA A 304 2.66 6.81 -23.26
C ALA A 304 1.57 6.80 -22.17
N ALA A 305 1.21 7.96 -21.66
CA ALA A 305 0.12 8.08 -20.69
C ALA A 305 -1.19 7.52 -21.27
N LEU A 306 -2.00 6.85 -20.44
CA LEU A 306 -3.30 6.33 -20.85
C LEU A 306 -4.26 7.45 -21.21
N LEU A 307 -4.18 8.58 -20.52
CA LEU A 307 -5.07 9.73 -20.70
C LEU A 307 -4.23 11.01 -20.93
N ASP A 308 -4.74 11.86 -21.79
CA ASP A 308 -4.25 13.22 -22.00
C ASP A 308 -5.31 14.21 -21.53
N PRO A 309 -5.09 14.97 -20.45
CA PRO A 309 -6.07 15.91 -19.93
C PRO A 309 -6.36 17.09 -20.86
N SER A 310 -5.49 17.33 -21.86
CA SER A 310 -5.71 18.36 -22.88
C SER A 310 -6.60 17.88 -24.04
N ASP A 311 -6.86 16.57 -24.16
CA ASP A 311 -7.77 16.00 -25.16
C ASP A 311 -9.16 15.73 -24.56
N PRO A 312 -10.21 16.54 -24.90
CA PRO A 312 -11.55 16.32 -24.38
C PRO A 312 -12.12 14.93 -24.69
N ARG A 313 -11.64 14.28 -25.76
CA ARG A 313 -12.08 12.92 -26.13
C ARG A 313 -11.52 11.87 -25.18
N ASP A 314 -10.33 12.10 -24.62
CA ASP A 314 -9.76 11.23 -23.59
C ASP A 314 -10.52 11.38 -22.27
N LEU A 315 -10.86 12.62 -21.90
CA LEU A 315 -11.67 12.88 -20.70
C LEU A 315 -13.08 12.26 -20.84
N ALA A 316 -13.73 12.42 -22.00
CA ALA A 316 -15.03 11.81 -22.25
C ALA A 316 -14.96 10.25 -22.21
N ALA A 317 -13.90 9.64 -22.72
CA ALA A 317 -13.70 8.19 -22.64
C ALA A 317 -13.43 7.73 -21.19
N ARG A 318 -12.65 8.50 -20.42
CA ARG A 318 -12.45 8.30 -18.98
C ARG A 318 -13.77 8.31 -18.22
N ASP A 319 -14.62 9.32 -18.46
CA ASP A 319 -15.91 9.46 -17.76
C ASP A 319 -16.83 8.27 -18.04
N ARG A 320 -16.89 7.82 -19.29
CA ARG A 320 -17.61 6.59 -19.65
C ARG A 320 -17.06 5.36 -18.92
N PHE A 321 -15.72 5.22 -18.89
CA PHE A 321 -15.07 4.14 -18.17
C PHE A 321 -15.41 4.18 -16.68
N LEU A 322 -15.30 5.32 -16.02
CA LEU A 322 -15.61 5.48 -14.61
C LEU A 322 -17.07 5.15 -14.30
N ASN A 323 -18.00 5.55 -15.17
CA ASN A 323 -19.43 5.35 -14.97
C ASN A 323 -19.86 3.89 -15.21
N HIS A 324 -19.31 3.21 -16.21
CA HIS A 324 -19.82 1.91 -16.65
C HIS A 324 -18.90 0.73 -16.29
N PHE A 325 -17.60 0.99 -16.10
CA PHE A 325 -16.59 -0.02 -15.77
C PHE A 325 -15.94 0.21 -14.39
N GLY A 326 -16.21 1.34 -13.75
CA GLY A 326 -15.66 1.67 -12.42
C GLY A 326 -16.01 0.61 -11.38
N GLY A 327 -14.98 0.07 -10.71
CA GLY A 327 -15.13 -1.05 -9.78
C GLY A 327 -15.05 -2.44 -10.43
N MET A 328 -14.93 -2.53 -11.77
CA MET A 328 -14.59 -3.79 -12.43
C MET A 328 -13.13 -4.14 -12.12
N ILE A 329 -12.90 -5.39 -11.83
CA ILE A 329 -11.59 -5.92 -11.50
C ILE A 329 -11.00 -6.57 -12.74
N PHE A 330 -9.83 -6.09 -13.16
CA PHE A 330 -9.11 -6.54 -14.34
C PHE A 330 -7.95 -7.51 -14.01
N GLY A 331 -7.33 -7.38 -12.85
CA GLY A 331 -6.22 -8.23 -12.40
C GLY A 331 -6.68 -9.49 -11.67
N ASP A 332 -5.85 -10.55 -11.71
CA ASP A 332 -6.08 -11.84 -11.02
C ASP A 332 -7.45 -12.45 -11.25
N VAL A 333 -7.96 -12.29 -12.48
CA VAL A 333 -9.21 -12.86 -12.94
C VAL A 333 -8.90 -13.75 -14.15
N PRO A 334 -9.41 -14.99 -14.20
CA PRO A 334 -9.23 -15.84 -15.38
C PRO A 334 -9.66 -15.11 -16.66
N ALA A 335 -8.88 -15.22 -17.74
CA ALA A 335 -9.09 -14.48 -18.98
C ALA A 335 -10.52 -14.64 -19.53
N TRP A 336 -11.10 -15.84 -19.46
CA TRP A 336 -12.47 -16.09 -19.91
C TRP A 336 -13.50 -15.34 -19.06
N VAL A 337 -13.29 -15.23 -17.71
CA VAL A 337 -14.18 -14.47 -16.82
C VAL A 337 -14.10 -12.98 -17.16
N LEU A 338 -12.89 -12.45 -17.36
CA LEU A 338 -12.69 -11.06 -17.74
C LEU A 338 -13.36 -10.75 -19.09
N THR A 339 -13.20 -11.63 -20.08
CA THR A 339 -13.87 -11.51 -21.39
C THR A 339 -15.39 -11.44 -21.24
N VAL A 340 -15.99 -12.33 -20.43
CA VAL A 340 -17.45 -12.31 -20.18
C VAL A 340 -17.88 -11.03 -19.46
N LYS A 341 -17.11 -10.56 -18.47
CA LYS A 341 -17.40 -9.31 -17.76
C LYS A 341 -17.40 -8.11 -18.71
N ILE A 342 -16.36 -7.99 -19.55
CA ILE A 342 -16.25 -6.91 -20.54
C ILE A 342 -17.41 -7.01 -21.55
N ALA A 343 -17.69 -8.19 -22.07
CA ALA A 343 -18.80 -8.38 -23.02
C ALA A 343 -20.14 -7.99 -22.42
N ARG A 344 -20.41 -8.35 -21.15
CA ARG A 344 -21.65 -7.95 -20.44
C ARG A 344 -21.72 -6.44 -20.21
N ALA A 345 -20.61 -5.79 -19.84
CA ALA A 345 -20.57 -4.35 -19.66
C ALA A 345 -20.82 -3.61 -20.98
N LEU A 346 -20.16 -4.03 -22.07
CA LEU A 346 -20.35 -3.45 -23.40
C LEU A 346 -21.75 -3.73 -23.97
N SER A 347 -22.34 -4.89 -23.69
CA SER A 347 -23.73 -5.17 -24.09
C SER A 347 -24.74 -4.29 -23.37
N ALA A 348 -24.48 -3.94 -22.11
CA ALA A 348 -25.30 -2.98 -21.36
C ALA A 348 -25.10 -1.53 -21.83
N HIS A 349 -23.93 -1.21 -22.37
CA HIS A 349 -23.54 0.13 -22.79
C HIS A 349 -22.88 0.11 -24.20
N PRO A 350 -23.61 -0.25 -25.27
CA PRO A 350 -23.03 -0.41 -26.60
C PRO A 350 -22.44 0.88 -27.18
N GLY A 351 -22.91 2.05 -26.72
CA GLY A 351 -22.34 3.36 -27.08
C GLY A 351 -20.92 3.61 -26.60
N ASP A 352 -20.35 2.75 -25.75
CA ASP A 352 -18.98 2.89 -25.25
C ASP A 352 -17.94 2.22 -26.16
N ILE A 353 -18.36 1.32 -27.03
CA ILE A 353 -17.43 0.53 -27.89
C ILE A 353 -16.58 1.47 -28.75
N GLY A 354 -17.21 2.43 -29.47
CA GLY A 354 -16.51 3.37 -30.33
C GLY A 354 -15.54 4.26 -29.58
N PRO A 355 -15.96 4.99 -28.53
CA PRO A 355 -15.10 5.83 -27.71
C PRO A 355 -13.92 5.13 -27.06
N LEU A 356 -14.12 3.90 -26.52
CA LEU A 356 -13.04 3.12 -25.89
C LEU A 356 -12.05 2.61 -26.94
N PHE A 357 -12.53 2.15 -28.09
CA PHE A 357 -11.67 1.76 -29.21
C PHE A 357 -10.84 2.96 -29.72
N ALA A 358 -11.46 4.12 -29.87
CA ALA A 358 -10.78 5.35 -30.26
C ALA A 358 -9.73 5.79 -29.23
N LEU A 359 -10.00 5.62 -27.91
CA LEU A 359 -9.01 5.84 -26.86
C LEU A 359 -7.82 4.89 -27.03
N GLY A 360 -8.05 3.58 -27.20
CA GLY A 360 -6.99 2.61 -27.47
C GLY A 360 -6.12 2.99 -28.67
N SER A 361 -6.74 3.46 -29.75
CA SER A 361 -6.04 3.95 -30.96
C SER A 361 -5.18 5.21 -30.68
N ARG A 362 -5.63 6.11 -29.79
CA ARG A 362 -4.84 7.28 -29.38
C ARG A 362 -3.66 6.88 -28.49
N ILE A 363 -3.87 5.97 -27.54
CA ILE A 363 -2.79 5.40 -26.71
C ILE A 363 -1.74 4.74 -27.60
N LEU A 364 -2.17 3.93 -28.56
CA LEU A 364 -1.27 3.26 -29.51
C LEU A 364 -0.42 4.28 -30.31
N ARG A 365 -1.02 5.37 -30.77
CA ARG A 365 -0.28 6.47 -31.46
C ARG A 365 0.72 7.14 -30.53
N ARG A 366 0.33 7.46 -29.29
CA ARG A 366 1.24 8.02 -28.27
C ARG A 366 2.41 7.09 -27.98
N ALA A 367 2.16 5.77 -27.98
CA ALA A 367 3.19 4.74 -27.80
C ALA A 367 4.15 4.58 -29.01
N GLY A 368 3.93 5.31 -30.10
CA GLY A 368 4.78 5.27 -31.31
C GLY A 368 4.24 4.38 -32.43
N GLY A 369 2.96 4.00 -32.37
CA GLY A 369 2.26 3.24 -33.41
C GLY A 369 2.38 1.73 -33.27
N LEU A 370 1.60 1.01 -34.09
CA LEU A 370 1.46 -0.45 -34.01
C LEU A 370 2.80 -1.19 -34.22
N SER A 371 3.62 -0.76 -35.17
CA SER A 371 4.90 -1.40 -35.47
C SER A 371 5.89 -1.36 -34.30
N ARG A 372 5.92 -0.25 -33.56
CA ARG A 372 6.75 -0.13 -32.36
C ARG A 372 6.23 -1.03 -31.23
N VAL A 373 4.91 -1.03 -31.01
CA VAL A 373 4.30 -1.88 -29.98
C VAL A 373 4.54 -3.36 -30.27
N LEU A 374 4.32 -3.82 -31.52
CA LEU A 374 4.59 -5.19 -31.90
C LEU A 374 6.06 -5.58 -31.70
N ARG A 375 7.00 -4.71 -32.12
CA ARG A 375 8.43 -4.91 -31.85
C ARG A 375 8.72 -4.99 -30.36
N GLY A 376 8.15 -4.08 -29.58
CA GLY A 376 8.31 -4.08 -28.14
C GLY A 376 7.79 -5.36 -27.49
N VAL A 377 6.64 -5.89 -27.94
CA VAL A 377 6.09 -7.16 -27.44
C VAL A 377 7.04 -8.32 -27.73
N VAL A 378 7.55 -8.42 -28.99
CA VAL A 378 8.50 -9.47 -29.38
C VAL A 378 9.77 -9.45 -28.53
N HIS A 379 10.23 -8.27 -28.12
CA HIS A 379 11.45 -8.12 -27.33
C HIS A 379 11.18 -8.04 -25.80
N GLY A 380 9.96 -8.24 -25.34
CA GLY A 380 9.61 -8.13 -23.91
C GLY A 380 9.73 -6.70 -23.35
N LYS A 381 9.68 -5.66 -24.21
CA LYS A 381 9.86 -4.25 -23.85
C LYS A 381 8.54 -3.47 -23.79
N VAL A 382 7.45 -4.14 -23.46
CA VAL A 382 6.13 -3.51 -23.23
C VAL A 382 5.68 -3.80 -21.83
N GLY A 383 5.31 -2.78 -21.09
CA GLY A 383 4.79 -2.92 -19.74
C GLY A 383 4.04 -1.68 -19.28
N PHE A 384 3.15 -1.86 -18.33
CA PHE A 384 2.54 -0.74 -17.64
C PHE A 384 3.56 -0.10 -16.69
N LYS A 385 3.51 1.22 -16.59
CA LYS A 385 4.31 1.99 -15.62
C LYS A 385 3.39 2.99 -14.93
N THR A 386 3.60 3.13 -13.63
CA THR A 386 2.89 4.10 -12.80
C THR A 386 3.91 5.00 -12.11
N PHE A 387 3.70 6.31 -12.21
CA PHE A 387 4.42 7.29 -11.42
C PHE A 387 3.48 7.82 -10.33
N VAL A 388 3.99 7.92 -9.12
CA VAL A 388 3.20 8.37 -7.97
C VAL A 388 4.04 9.29 -7.10
N VAL A 389 3.43 10.36 -6.60
CA VAL A 389 3.96 11.12 -5.48
C VAL A 389 2.93 11.11 -4.36
N HIS A 390 3.34 10.64 -3.18
CA HIS A 390 2.55 10.71 -1.96
C HIS A 390 3.15 11.76 -1.03
N SER A 391 2.36 12.75 -0.64
CA SER A 391 2.76 13.79 0.31
C SER A 391 1.98 13.60 1.61
N PHE A 392 2.65 13.10 2.63
CA PHE A 392 2.11 13.07 3.99
C PHE A 392 2.08 14.47 4.59
N MET A 393 1.29 14.66 5.65
CA MET A 393 1.18 15.92 6.37
C MET A 393 1.94 15.85 7.69
N ASP A 394 2.48 16.99 8.11
CA ASP A 394 3.24 17.10 9.36
C ASP A 394 2.38 16.89 10.60
N ALA A 395 2.93 16.18 11.58
CA ALA A 395 2.29 15.92 12.86
C ALA A 395 1.82 17.19 13.58
N ALA A 396 2.54 18.30 13.40
CA ALA A 396 2.20 19.59 13.98
C ALA A 396 0.83 20.11 13.51
N GLN A 397 0.42 19.75 12.28
CA GLN A 397 -0.86 20.12 11.69
C GLN A 397 -1.90 19.00 11.89
N VAL A 398 -1.49 17.74 11.72
CA VAL A 398 -2.38 16.58 11.80
C VAL A 398 -2.99 16.43 13.20
N ARG A 399 -2.20 16.56 14.25
CA ARG A 399 -2.68 16.37 15.64
C ARG A 399 -3.81 17.32 16.04
N PRO A 400 -3.67 18.66 15.91
CA PRO A 400 -4.76 19.57 16.25
C PRO A 400 -5.94 19.45 15.28
N ALA A 401 -5.71 19.25 13.97
CA ALA A 401 -6.80 19.07 13.01
C ALA A 401 -7.62 17.81 13.31
N TRP A 402 -6.96 16.70 13.62
CA TRP A 402 -7.64 15.46 13.99
C TRP A 402 -8.45 15.59 15.27
N LYS A 403 -7.92 16.26 16.31
CA LYS A 403 -8.64 16.52 17.55
C LYS A 403 -9.96 17.27 17.28
N LEU A 404 -9.90 18.36 16.50
CA LEU A 404 -11.09 19.11 16.11
C LEU A 404 -12.09 18.25 15.31
N MET A 405 -11.60 17.38 14.40
CA MET A 405 -12.48 16.47 13.66
C MET A 405 -13.20 15.47 14.59
N GLN A 406 -12.53 14.97 15.61
CA GLN A 406 -13.16 14.09 16.62
C GLN A 406 -14.23 14.81 17.45
N GLU A 407 -14.05 16.11 17.66
CA GLU A 407 -15.03 16.98 18.35
C GLU A 407 -16.15 17.45 17.40
N GLY A 408 -16.09 17.11 16.11
CA GLY A 408 -17.05 17.57 15.09
C GLY A 408 -16.91 19.05 14.74
N VAL A 409 -15.75 19.66 15.00
CA VAL A 409 -15.48 21.08 14.80
C VAL A 409 -14.70 21.31 13.50
N ALA A 410 -15.24 22.13 12.61
CA ALA A 410 -14.50 22.68 11.49
C ALA A 410 -13.65 23.86 11.95
N SER A 411 -12.37 23.89 11.55
CA SER A 411 -11.47 24.97 11.94
C SER A 411 -11.66 26.22 11.08
N ASP A 412 -11.58 27.39 11.70
CA ASP A 412 -11.49 28.69 11.00
C ASP A 412 -10.04 29.04 10.60
N ASP A 413 -9.05 28.38 11.20
CA ASP A 413 -7.64 28.51 10.78
C ASP A 413 -7.46 27.87 9.39
N PRO A 414 -6.97 28.62 8.40
CA PRO A 414 -6.88 28.11 7.02
C PRO A 414 -6.04 26.84 6.87
N LEU A 415 -4.95 26.73 7.63
CA LEU A 415 -4.03 25.60 7.57
C LEU A 415 -4.64 24.34 8.19
N LEU A 416 -5.30 24.49 9.35
CA LEU A 416 -6.00 23.38 10.00
C LEU A 416 -7.22 22.94 9.18
N LYS A 417 -7.96 23.88 8.59
CA LYS A 417 -9.07 23.58 7.68
C LYS A 417 -8.60 22.79 6.47
N GLU A 418 -7.52 23.23 5.81
CA GLU A 418 -6.91 22.48 4.70
C GLU A 418 -6.51 21.07 5.16
N THR A 419 -5.92 20.95 6.34
CA THR A 419 -5.53 19.65 6.90
C THR A 419 -6.75 18.73 7.13
N GLN A 420 -7.85 19.26 7.68
CA GLN A 420 -9.11 18.53 7.86
C GLN A 420 -9.68 18.06 6.51
N GLU A 421 -9.69 18.93 5.50
CA GLU A 421 -10.12 18.59 4.14
C GLU A 421 -9.29 17.44 3.55
N ARG A 422 -7.98 17.52 3.67
CA ARG A 422 -7.04 16.49 3.17
C ARG A 422 -7.22 15.17 3.92
N LEU A 423 -7.40 15.19 5.24
CA LEU A 423 -7.71 13.99 6.04
C LEU A 423 -9.03 13.36 5.62
N GLY A 424 -10.08 14.14 5.39
CA GLY A 424 -11.39 13.66 4.93
C GLY A 424 -11.35 13.02 3.53
N ALA A 425 -10.46 13.50 2.66
CA ALA A 425 -10.25 12.98 1.31
C ALA A 425 -9.14 11.93 1.22
N CYS A 426 -8.58 11.46 2.34
CA CYS A 426 -7.44 10.55 2.35
C CYS A 426 -7.75 9.26 1.61
N MET A 427 -6.88 8.89 0.67
CA MET A 427 -7.02 7.67 -0.10
C MET A 427 -6.47 6.43 0.62
N TYR A 428 -5.70 6.61 1.68
CA TYR A 428 -5.01 5.55 2.40
C TYR A 428 -5.49 5.50 3.86
N ALA A 429 -6.04 4.37 4.27
CA ALA A 429 -6.61 4.19 5.60
C ALA A 429 -6.16 2.89 6.25
N MET A 430 -6.11 2.91 7.57
CA MET A 430 -5.87 1.77 8.44
C MET A 430 -7.10 1.52 9.31
N SER A 431 -7.32 0.27 9.68
CA SER A 431 -8.52 -0.14 10.42
C SER A 431 -8.21 -0.46 11.87
N HIS A 432 -9.06 0.02 12.74
CA HIS A 432 -9.07 -0.25 14.18
C HIS A 432 -10.34 -1.04 14.53
N PRO A 433 -10.31 -2.38 14.42
CA PRO A 433 -11.49 -3.21 14.69
C PRO A 433 -12.02 -3.06 16.12
N GLU A 434 -11.10 -2.86 17.07
CA GLU A 434 -11.40 -2.66 18.50
C GLU A 434 -12.22 -1.41 18.77
N ASP A 435 -12.00 -0.35 18.00
CA ASP A 435 -12.71 0.93 18.11
C ASP A 435 -13.82 1.09 17.05
N GLY A 436 -13.90 0.16 16.11
CA GLY A 436 -14.88 0.20 15.02
C GLY A 436 -14.69 1.35 14.04
N ARG A 437 -13.46 1.80 13.78
CA ARG A 437 -13.15 2.98 12.96
C ARG A 437 -12.10 2.74 11.88
N LEU A 438 -12.10 3.60 10.87
CA LEU A 438 -11.02 3.77 9.90
C LEU A 438 -10.26 5.06 10.19
N VAL A 439 -8.94 5.01 10.07
CA VAL A 439 -8.06 6.13 10.38
C VAL A 439 -7.20 6.46 9.15
N PRO A 440 -7.11 7.75 8.74
CA PRO A 440 -6.20 8.17 7.71
C PRO A 440 -4.73 7.87 8.08
N ALA A 441 -3.90 7.47 7.11
CA ALA A 441 -2.52 7.10 7.36
C ALA A 441 -1.69 8.19 8.07
N CYS A 442 -1.91 9.48 7.74
CA CYS A 442 -1.23 10.58 8.45
C CYS A 442 -1.57 10.60 9.94
N VAL A 443 -2.82 10.30 10.31
CA VAL A 443 -3.25 10.20 11.72
C VAL A 443 -2.63 8.96 12.37
N GLN A 444 -2.64 7.83 11.69
CA GLN A 444 -2.01 6.61 12.19
C GLN A 444 -0.57 6.88 12.59
N HIS A 445 0.23 7.36 11.66
CA HIS A 445 1.68 7.50 11.89
C HIS A 445 2.04 8.61 12.88
N SER A 446 1.31 9.73 12.90
CA SER A 446 1.66 10.87 13.75
C SER A 446 0.95 10.91 15.11
N VAL A 447 -0.20 10.21 15.25
CA VAL A 447 -1.00 10.25 16.48
C VAL A 447 -1.03 8.90 17.18
N LEU A 448 -1.33 7.80 16.45
CA LEU A 448 -1.61 6.49 17.04
C LEU A 448 -0.38 5.61 17.18
N ASP A 449 0.49 5.51 16.18
CA ASP A 449 1.69 4.67 16.23
C ASP A 449 2.56 4.90 17.50
N PRO A 450 2.79 6.14 17.98
CA PRO A 450 3.55 6.34 19.21
C PRO A 450 2.93 5.66 20.43
N VAL A 451 1.60 5.68 20.53
CA VAL A 451 0.86 5.07 21.65
C VAL A 451 0.83 3.55 21.49
N GLU A 452 0.53 3.05 20.30
CA GLU A 452 0.52 1.62 19.99
C GLU A 452 1.88 0.98 20.21
N ASN A 453 2.96 1.60 19.73
CA ASN A 453 4.32 1.11 19.95
C ASN A 453 4.71 1.07 21.44
N ALA A 454 4.20 1.99 22.25
CA ALA A 454 4.39 1.94 23.69
C ALA A 454 3.68 0.72 24.31
N GLY A 455 2.44 0.43 23.88
CA GLY A 455 1.69 -0.77 24.26
C GLY A 455 2.37 -2.07 23.81
N LEU A 456 2.80 -2.11 22.55
CA LEU A 456 3.49 -3.28 21.97
C LEU A 456 4.82 -3.58 22.66
N ARG A 457 5.56 -2.59 23.13
CA ARG A 457 6.77 -2.80 23.91
C ARG A 457 6.52 -3.52 25.23
N MET A 458 5.35 -3.33 25.82
CA MET A 458 4.95 -4.07 27.04
C MET A 458 4.45 -5.48 26.71
N LEU A 459 3.73 -5.62 25.61
CA LEU A 459 3.20 -6.91 25.14
C LEU A 459 4.30 -7.81 24.58
N LEU A 460 5.18 -7.25 23.75
CA LEU A 460 6.23 -7.95 23.01
C LEU A 460 7.61 -7.33 23.32
N PRO A 461 8.14 -7.47 24.56
CA PRO A 461 9.44 -6.93 24.91
C PRO A 461 10.57 -7.65 24.16
N LEU A 462 11.66 -6.95 23.82
CA LEU A 462 12.84 -7.54 23.15
C LEU A 462 13.48 -8.66 23.98
N SER A 463 13.49 -8.49 25.30
CA SER A 463 13.91 -9.55 26.22
C SER A 463 12.69 -9.98 27.03
N PRO A 464 12.34 -11.27 27.06
CA PRO A 464 11.29 -11.72 27.95
C PRO A 464 11.63 -11.26 29.37
N THR A 465 10.74 -10.55 30.02
CA THR A 465 10.87 -10.30 31.46
C THR A 465 10.97 -11.68 32.11
N PRO A 466 12.01 -11.97 32.91
CA PRO A 466 12.09 -13.26 33.60
C PRO A 466 10.75 -13.44 34.33
N ALA A 467 10.07 -14.56 34.07
CA ALA A 467 8.87 -14.88 34.79
C ALA A 467 9.23 -14.74 36.28
N ILE A 468 8.60 -13.84 37.00
CA ILE A 468 8.74 -13.75 38.43
C ILE A 468 8.28 -15.14 38.91
N SER A 469 9.23 -16.01 39.17
CA SER A 469 8.92 -17.29 39.77
C SER A 469 8.15 -16.96 41.04
N ALA A 470 6.86 -17.26 41.04
CA ALA A 470 6.10 -17.20 42.27
C ALA A 470 6.86 -18.04 43.28
N ARG A 471 7.53 -17.39 44.23
CA ARG A 471 8.12 -18.10 45.37
C ARG A 471 6.99 -18.92 45.96
N PRO A 472 7.11 -20.23 46.08
CA PRO A 472 6.14 -20.98 46.83
C PRO A 472 6.15 -20.38 48.23
N SER A 473 5.05 -19.78 48.63
CA SER A 473 4.81 -19.35 49.99
C SER A 473 4.86 -20.61 50.85
N GLY A 474 6.03 -20.86 51.44
CA GLY A 474 6.21 -21.86 52.47
C GLY A 474 5.46 -21.45 53.71
N LEU A 475 4.16 -21.63 53.71
CA LEU A 475 3.34 -21.71 54.92
C LEU A 475 3.27 -23.19 55.30
N THR A 476 4.19 -23.56 56.17
CA THR A 476 4.12 -24.81 56.93
C THR A 476 2.82 -24.81 57.73
N PRO A 477 1.95 -25.85 57.65
CA PRO A 477 0.78 -25.91 58.49
C PRO A 477 1.22 -26.15 59.92
N VAL A 478 0.96 -25.21 60.80
CA VAL A 478 1.06 -25.38 62.28
C VAL A 478 0.08 -26.45 62.67
N ARG A 479 0.58 -27.63 63.06
CA ARG A 479 -0.19 -28.66 63.80
C ARG A 479 -0.73 -28.06 65.07
N ARG A 480 -2.01 -27.83 65.14
CA ARG A 480 -2.71 -27.67 66.42
C ARG A 480 -2.90 -29.04 67.04
N THR A 481 -2.11 -29.32 68.07
CA THR A 481 -2.33 -30.40 69.04
C THR A 481 -3.61 -30.16 69.79
N GLY A 482 -4.47 -31.14 69.78
CA GLY A 482 -5.74 -31.11 70.52
C GLY A 482 -5.53 -31.19 72.02
N HIS A 483 -6.49 -30.63 72.73
CA HIS A 483 -6.81 -31.06 74.09
C HIS A 483 -8.35 -31.04 74.31
N PRO A 484 -8.84 -31.91 75.16
CA PRO A 484 -10.16 -32.51 75.01
C PRO A 484 -11.28 -31.78 75.77
N ALA A 485 -12.45 -32.26 75.53
CA ALA A 485 -13.75 -31.88 76.04
C ALA A 485 -13.85 -31.75 77.60
N LYS A 486 -14.73 -30.88 78.05
CA LYS A 486 -15.60 -31.15 79.18
C LYS A 486 -16.91 -30.29 79.06
N GLU A 487 -17.94 -31.00 78.84
CA GLU A 487 -19.28 -31.01 79.49
C GLU A 487 -19.75 -29.83 80.35
N ARG A 488 -21.10 -29.63 80.21
CA ARG A 488 -22.12 -29.08 81.13
C ARG A 488 -22.45 -27.60 80.88
N LEU A 489 -23.58 -27.27 80.55
CA LEU A 489 -25.03 -27.45 80.92
C LEU A 489 -25.85 -26.88 79.78
#